data_043392e2d2edbca70d69263be29eb624
#
_entry.id   043392e2d2edbca70d69263be29eb624
#
_cell.length_a   1.000
_cell.length_b   1.000
_cell.length_c   1.000
_cell.angle_alpha   90.00
_cell.angle_beta   90.00
_cell.angle_gamma   90.00
#
_symmetry.space_group_name_H-M   'P 1'
#
loop_
_entity.id
_entity.type
_entity.pdbx_description
1 polymer ?
#
loop_
_entity_poly.entity_id
_entity_poly.type
_entity_poly.pdbx_seq_one_letter_code
_entity_poly.pdbx_strand_id
1 'polypeptide(L)'
;MRISVECGGYAEAASVCRTANHVAALLTESLAGKLGGYAAMAGDDATSTDFAAAYDPAAREAVSALADLTHALTGLGRLVDLSGQVHARAEAEAAGTRTNAYTGGGLDADAFLRVSPDLPPSSLGGSVASGLGDVHAWILDQVEGFVWPGADVDRLRDAAGCWRRTGGSVADLTGHLDAVTRLLDRQVSPEIPLALSAIAELRSLVEDTADQLLALADACDDYAEAVEDTRARTRSLLAEIGQMVVEEVALTAIVAGITGGLGGGAKAAAALARIRAQAPRFHALLTSLRAAVASAASRLRTAEDQLVRARDGFGRFVRAPVRDERGEMTQPLGWGAARAERLRQARATIDDPRLFDPASLRGLAAEDIATMLRDWPARAASRGDGVVYEDPLNRGRQIRIMEGYPGNRPDPVTHGPYVVVSQNGPPLKFALEGNPTL
;
A
#
# COMPACT_ATOMS: atom_id res chain seq x y z
N MET A 1 -45.26 -7.68 -2.06
CA MET A 1 -44.23 -6.82 -2.70
C MET A 1 -44.15 -7.21 -4.15
N ARG A 2 -44.24 -6.28 -5.10
CA ARG A 2 -44.11 -6.61 -6.54
C ARG A 2 -42.64 -6.58 -6.89
N ILE A 3 -42.09 -7.67 -7.41
CA ILE A 3 -40.73 -7.76 -7.94
C ILE A 3 -40.84 -7.49 -9.46
N SER A 4 -39.99 -6.61 -9.97
CA SER A 4 -39.87 -6.30 -11.38
C SER A 4 -38.40 -6.19 -11.72
N VAL A 5 -37.84 -7.19 -12.38
CA VAL A 5 -36.42 -7.34 -12.68
C VAL A 5 -36.24 -7.51 -14.18
N GLU A 6 -35.35 -6.74 -14.76
CA GLU A 6 -34.86 -6.89 -16.12
C GLU A 6 -33.44 -7.51 -16.06
N CYS A 7 -33.37 -8.82 -16.32
CA CYS A 7 -32.08 -9.55 -16.23
C CYS A 7 -30.98 -8.97 -17.14
N GLY A 8 -31.34 -8.37 -18.28
CA GLY A 8 -30.41 -7.67 -19.17
C GLY A 8 -29.67 -6.51 -18.47
N GLY A 9 -30.35 -5.80 -17.58
CA GLY A 9 -29.75 -4.71 -16.81
C GLY A 9 -28.66 -5.19 -15.85
N TYR A 10 -28.81 -6.36 -15.23
CA TYR A 10 -27.76 -6.97 -14.40
C TYR A 10 -26.55 -7.40 -15.24
N ALA A 11 -26.78 -8.01 -16.41
CA ALA A 11 -25.70 -8.41 -17.30
C ALA A 11 -24.88 -7.20 -17.81
N GLU A 12 -25.56 -6.11 -18.16
CA GLU A 12 -24.93 -4.86 -18.55
C GLU A 12 -24.14 -4.25 -17.39
N ALA A 13 -24.71 -4.19 -16.19
CA ALA A 13 -24.04 -3.68 -14.99
C ALA A 13 -22.78 -4.50 -14.65
N ALA A 14 -22.85 -5.83 -14.73
CA ALA A 14 -21.68 -6.70 -14.53
C ALA A 14 -20.60 -6.48 -15.61
N SER A 15 -21.00 -6.23 -16.86
CA SER A 15 -20.07 -5.88 -17.95
C SER A 15 -19.39 -4.54 -17.71
N VAL A 16 -20.07 -3.55 -17.15
CA VAL A 16 -19.49 -2.27 -16.74
C VAL A 16 -18.46 -2.47 -15.62
N CYS A 17 -18.77 -3.31 -14.62
CA CYS A 17 -17.79 -3.66 -13.57
C CYS A 17 -16.54 -4.33 -14.15
N ARG A 18 -16.71 -5.21 -15.16
CA ARG A 18 -15.57 -5.83 -15.85
C ARG A 18 -14.73 -4.79 -16.56
N THR A 19 -15.33 -3.82 -17.23
CA THR A 19 -14.59 -2.73 -17.89
C THR A 19 -13.81 -1.93 -16.88
N ALA A 20 -14.42 -1.56 -15.74
CA ALA A 20 -13.75 -0.86 -14.66
C ALA A 20 -12.59 -1.67 -14.08
N ASN A 21 -12.75 -3.00 -13.90
CA ASN A 21 -11.67 -3.90 -13.47
C ASN A 21 -10.50 -3.90 -14.45
N HIS A 22 -10.76 -3.97 -15.76
CA HIS A 22 -9.70 -3.94 -16.77
C HIS A 22 -8.92 -2.62 -16.74
N VAL A 23 -9.62 -1.50 -16.59
CA VAL A 23 -8.98 -0.17 -16.46
C VAL A 23 -8.14 -0.12 -15.18
N ALA A 24 -8.69 -0.54 -14.04
CA ALA A 24 -7.97 -0.57 -12.76
C ALA A 24 -6.72 -1.46 -12.82
N ALA A 25 -6.81 -2.63 -13.48
CA ALA A 25 -5.67 -3.53 -13.68
C ALA A 25 -4.54 -2.86 -14.47
N LEU A 26 -4.88 -2.24 -15.60
CA LEU A 26 -3.91 -1.52 -16.43
C LEU A 26 -3.26 -0.35 -15.69
N LEU A 27 -4.04 0.40 -14.91
CA LEU A 27 -3.51 1.50 -14.09
C LEU A 27 -2.52 0.98 -13.04
N THR A 28 -2.87 -0.11 -12.36
CA THR A 28 -2.03 -0.73 -11.32
C THR A 28 -0.70 -1.20 -11.89
N GLU A 29 -0.71 -1.95 -12.98
CA GLU A 29 0.51 -2.48 -13.61
C GLU A 29 1.35 -1.36 -14.22
N SER A 30 0.72 -0.38 -14.88
CA SER A 30 1.43 0.78 -15.46
C SER A 30 2.10 1.61 -14.37
N LEU A 31 1.42 1.83 -13.23
CA LEU A 31 2.01 2.56 -12.11
C LEU A 31 3.19 1.79 -11.51
N ALA A 32 3.01 0.51 -11.17
CA ALA A 32 4.08 -0.32 -10.60
C ALA A 32 5.32 -0.36 -11.49
N GLY A 33 5.12 -0.56 -12.80
CA GLY A 33 6.23 -0.56 -13.76
C GLY A 33 6.96 0.79 -13.84
N LYS A 34 6.25 1.92 -13.79
CA LYS A 34 6.87 3.26 -13.79
C LYS A 34 7.60 3.57 -12.50
N LEU A 35 7.04 3.18 -11.35
CA LEU A 35 7.68 3.40 -10.04
C LEU A 35 9.02 2.69 -9.91
N GLY A 36 9.21 1.56 -10.60
CA GLY A 36 10.52 0.92 -10.72
C GLY A 36 11.63 1.83 -11.25
N GLY A 37 11.27 2.81 -12.10
CA GLY A 37 12.19 3.82 -12.63
C GLY A 37 12.60 4.90 -11.62
N TYR A 38 11.95 5.04 -10.49
CA TYR A 38 12.20 6.10 -9.51
C TYR A 38 12.99 5.63 -8.26
N ALA A 39 13.64 4.47 -8.34
CA ALA A 39 14.55 4.02 -7.29
C ALA A 39 15.63 5.08 -7.01
N ALA A 40 15.98 5.27 -5.75
CA ALA A 40 17.07 6.15 -5.34
C ALA A 40 16.91 7.65 -5.75
N MET A 41 15.66 8.14 -5.90
CA MET A 41 15.39 9.52 -6.29
C MET A 41 15.51 10.53 -5.16
N ALA A 42 15.36 10.06 -3.92
CA ALA A 42 15.33 10.95 -2.75
C ALA A 42 16.71 11.45 -2.32
N GLY A 43 17.81 10.82 -2.79
CA GLY A 43 19.16 11.12 -2.34
C GLY A 43 19.62 10.23 -1.18
N ASP A 44 20.78 10.55 -0.61
CA ASP A 44 21.47 9.75 0.42
C ASP A 44 21.79 10.53 1.72
N ASP A 45 21.33 11.77 1.83
CA ASP A 45 21.52 12.61 3.00
C ASP A 45 20.44 12.39 4.09
N ALA A 46 20.59 13.05 5.24
CA ALA A 46 19.67 12.87 6.37
C ALA A 46 18.22 13.31 6.04
N THR A 47 18.03 14.35 5.19
CA THR A 47 16.69 14.80 4.78
C THR A 47 16.07 13.82 3.81
N SER A 48 16.87 13.19 2.97
CA SER A 48 16.49 12.10 2.07
C SER A 48 16.00 10.88 2.85
N THR A 49 16.68 10.55 3.94
CA THR A 49 16.29 9.44 4.84
C THR A 49 14.92 9.67 5.46
N ASP A 50 14.66 10.90 5.95
CA ASP A 50 13.37 11.26 6.57
C ASP A 50 12.22 11.22 5.55
N PHE A 51 12.46 11.71 4.32
CA PHE A 51 11.48 11.63 3.22
C PHE A 51 11.20 10.18 2.84
N ALA A 52 12.23 9.39 2.56
CA ALA A 52 12.11 8.00 2.11
C ALA A 52 11.41 7.12 3.16
N ALA A 53 11.69 7.35 4.46
CA ALA A 53 11.04 6.64 5.55
C ALA A 53 9.52 6.82 5.60
N ALA A 54 8.99 7.92 5.05
CA ALA A 54 7.55 8.16 4.93
C ALA A 54 7.01 7.80 3.53
N TYR A 55 7.76 8.09 2.47
CA TYR A 55 7.33 7.85 1.09
C TYR A 55 7.27 6.37 0.73
N ASP A 56 8.31 5.59 1.06
CA ASP A 56 8.40 4.20 0.64
C ASP A 56 7.23 3.32 1.18
N PRO A 57 6.83 3.41 2.46
CA PRO A 57 5.63 2.71 2.94
C PRO A 57 4.36 3.18 2.25
N ALA A 58 4.14 4.51 2.13
CA ALA A 58 2.95 5.06 1.49
C ALA A 58 2.83 4.64 0.01
N ALA A 59 3.95 4.61 -0.72
CA ALA A 59 3.98 4.16 -2.12
C ALA A 59 3.64 2.67 -2.25
N ARG A 60 4.11 1.81 -1.34
CA ARG A 60 3.77 0.38 -1.31
C ARG A 60 2.29 0.18 -1.01
N GLU A 61 1.75 0.89 -0.02
CA GLU A 61 0.33 0.82 0.32
C GLU A 61 -0.54 1.31 -0.84
N ALA A 62 -0.14 2.36 -1.56
CA ALA A 62 -0.85 2.86 -2.73
C ALA A 62 -0.94 1.81 -3.86
N VAL A 63 0.16 1.16 -4.20
CA VAL A 63 0.15 0.09 -5.21
C VAL A 63 -0.69 -1.09 -4.75
N SER A 64 -0.62 -1.46 -3.47
CA SER A 64 -1.42 -2.53 -2.88
C SER A 64 -2.92 -2.18 -2.87
N ALA A 65 -3.28 -0.92 -2.57
CA ALA A 65 -4.66 -0.45 -2.61
C ALA A 65 -5.27 -0.51 -4.02
N LEU A 66 -4.49 -0.18 -5.05
CA LEU A 66 -4.94 -0.31 -6.44
C LEU A 66 -5.14 -1.78 -6.87
N ALA A 67 -4.31 -2.69 -6.39
CA ALA A 67 -4.50 -4.12 -6.61
C ALA A 67 -5.79 -4.60 -5.91
N ASP A 68 -6.02 -4.19 -4.66
CA ASP A 68 -7.22 -4.54 -3.91
C ASP A 68 -8.49 -3.92 -4.54
N LEU A 69 -8.43 -2.69 -5.07
CA LEU A 69 -9.49 -2.06 -5.86
C LEU A 69 -9.81 -2.89 -7.11
N THR A 70 -8.80 -3.33 -7.84
CA THR A 70 -8.98 -4.19 -9.03
C THR A 70 -9.75 -5.46 -8.67
N HIS A 71 -9.41 -6.09 -7.55
CA HIS A 71 -10.09 -7.28 -7.06
C HIS A 71 -11.50 -6.98 -6.52
N ALA A 72 -11.71 -5.82 -5.88
CA ALA A 72 -13.03 -5.39 -5.41
C ALA A 72 -14.04 -5.20 -6.56
N LEU A 73 -13.58 -4.62 -7.68
CA LEU A 73 -14.38 -4.49 -8.90
C LEU A 73 -14.76 -5.86 -9.50
N THR A 74 -13.86 -6.86 -9.40
CA THR A 74 -14.18 -8.25 -9.75
C THR A 74 -15.28 -8.81 -8.85
N GLY A 75 -15.15 -8.61 -7.52
CA GLY A 75 -16.13 -9.09 -6.55
C GLY A 75 -17.51 -8.49 -6.78
N LEU A 76 -17.58 -7.17 -6.99
CA LEU A 76 -18.83 -6.48 -7.31
C LEU A 76 -19.45 -7.01 -8.61
N GLY A 77 -18.66 -7.10 -9.69
CA GLY A 77 -19.15 -7.55 -10.99
C GLY A 77 -19.75 -8.96 -10.94
N ARG A 78 -19.11 -9.86 -10.20
CA ARG A 78 -19.61 -11.23 -9.99
C ARG A 78 -20.89 -11.30 -9.17
N LEU A 79 -20.98 -10.49 -8.10
CA LEU A 79 -22.21 -10.43 -7.30
C LEU A 79 -23.38 -9.94 -8.13
N VAL A 80 -23.17 -8.92 -8.96
CA VAL A 80 -24.18 -8.38 -9.86
C VAL A 80 -24.62 -9.43 -10.90
N ASP A 81 -23.66 -10.10 -11.56
CA ASP A 81 -23.95 -11.14 -12.55
C ASP A 81 -24.72 -12.31 -11.93
N LEU A 82 -24.29 -12.79 -10.77
CA LEU A 82 -24.96 -13.87 -10.05
C LEU A 82 -26.39 -13.50 -9.65
N SER A 83 -26.63 -12.26 -9.20
CA SER A 83 -27.99 -11.79 -8.89
C SER A 83 -28.90 -11.86 -10.11
N GLY A 84 -28.39 -11.43 -11.27
CA GLY A 84 -29.14 -11.57 -12.55
C GLY A 84 -29.45 -13.03 -12.91
N GLN A 85 -28.49 -13.93 -12.71
CA GLN A 85 -28.69 -15.37 -12.96
C GLN A 85 -29.72 -15.99 -12.01
N VAL A 86 -29.72 -15.61 -10.73
CA VAL A 86 -30.71 -16.12 -9.74
C VAL A 86 -32.11 -15.69 -10.13
N HIS A 87 -32.29 -14.41 -10.53
CA HIS A 87 -33.59 -13.93 -11.00
C HIS A 87 -34.06 -14.64 -12.27
N ALA A 88 -33.20 -14.84 -13.25
CA ALA A 88 -33.51 -15.54 -14.48
C ALA A 88 -33.90 -17.01 -14.23
N ARG A 89 -33.27 -17.69 -13.29
CA ARG A 89 -33.68 -19.04 -12.87
C ARG A 89 -35.07 -19.05 -12.23
N ALA A 90 -35.30 -18.15 -11.28
CA ALA A 90 -36.56 -18.05 -10.59
C ALA A 90 -37.72 -17.79 -11.58
N GLU A 91 -37.49 -16.95 -12.59
CA GLU A 91 -38.48 -16.69 -13.67
C GLU A 91 -38.72 -17.93 -14.55
N ALA A 92 -37.66 -18.63 -14.96
CA ALA A 92 -37.74 -19.85 -15.73
C ALA A 92 -38.52 -20.97 -14.97
N GLU A 93 -38.26 -21.13 -13.69
CA GLU A 93 -38.97 -22.06 -12.81
C GLU A 93 -40.44 -21.68 -12.67
N ALA A 94 -40.75 -20.40 -12.47
CA ALA A 94 -42.11 -19.90 -12.37
C ALA A 94 -42.90 -20.07 -13.71
N ALA A 95 -42.21 -19.94 -14.82
CA ALA A 95 -42.79 -20.15 -16.18
C ALA A 95 -42.88 -21.62 -16.57
N GLY A 96 -42.39 -22.57 -15.77
CA GLY A 96 -42.35 -23.99 -16.08
C GLY A 96 -41.44 -24.35 -17.27
N THR A 97 -40.50 -23.48 -17.63
CA THR A 97 -39.55 -23.66 -18.72
C THR A 97 -38.25 -24.25 -18.21
N ARG A 98 -37.74 -25.30 -18.91
CA ARG A 98 -36.44 -25.89 -18.58
C ARG A 98 -35.24 -25.10 -19.15
N THR A 99 -35.51 -24.17 -20.05
CA THR A 99 -34.50 -23.32 -20.67
C THR A 99 -34.46 -21.98 -19.95
N ASN A 100 -33.33 -21.69 -19.32
CA ASN A 100 -33.05 -20.38 -18.79
C ASN A 100 -33.05 -19.37 -19.96
N ALA A 101 -33.99 -18.43 -19.98
CA ALA A 101 -34.07 -17.38 -21.01
C ALA A 101 -32.90 -16.35 -20.88
N TYR A 102 -32.14 -16.44 -19.82
CA TYR A 102 -30.93 -15.61 -19.60
C TYR A 102 -29.78 -16.15 -20.46
N THR A 103 -29.71 -15.63 -21.68
CA THR A 103 -28.60 -15.85 -22.60
C THR A 103 -27.50 -14.78 -22.47
N GLY A 104 -27.62 -13.85 -21.53
CA GLY A 104 -26.58 -12.90 -21.18
C GLY A 104 -25.45 -13.67 -20.54
N GLY A 105 -24.51 -14.15 -21.36
CA GLY A 105 -23.46 -15.07 -21.00
C GLY A 105 -22.84 -14.70 -19.65
N GLY A 106 -22.94 -15.64 -18.70
CA GLY A 106 -22.29 -15.48 -17.41
C GLY A 106 -20.86 -15.04 -17.64
N LEU A 107 -20.39 -14.08 -16.86
CA LEU A 107 -19.01 -13.67 -16.96
C LEU A 107 -18.15 -14.83 -16.45
N ASP A 108 -17.44 -15.47 -17.36
CA ASP A 108 -16.48 -16.52 -17.02
C ASP A 108 -15.50 -16.03 -15.97
N ALA A 109 -14.97 -16.97 -15.18
CA ALA A 109 -13.98 -16.64 -14.14
C ALA A 109 -12.78 -15.84 -14.69
N ASP A 110 -12.47 -16.06 -15.98
CA ASP A 110 -11.34 -15.42 -16.66
C ASP A 110 -11.71 -14.08 -17.34
N ALA A 111 -12.97 -13.66 -17.23
CA ALA A 111 -13.42 -12.37 -17.78
C ALA A 111 -12.88 -11.15 -17.03
N PHE A 112 -12.42 -11.34 -15.80
CA PHE A 112 -11.81 -10.31 -14.95
C PHE A 112 -10.31 -10.48 -14.84
N LEU A 113 -9.59 -9.36 -14.92
CA LEU A 113 -8.13 -9.34 -14.75
C LEU A 113 -7.75 -9.40 -13.26
N ARG A 114 -6.69 -10.13 -13.01
CA ARG A 114 -6.03 -10.18 -11.69
C ARG A 114 -4.69 -9.52 -11.81
N VAL A 115 -4.30 -8.78 -10.79
CA VAL A 115 -3.01 -8.10 -10.72
C VAL A 115 -2.25 -8.53 -9.49
N SER A 116 -0.94 -8.65 -9.64
CA SER A 116 0.01 -8.88 -8.55
C SER A 116 1.23 -8.02 -8.83
N PRO A 117 1.11 -6.68 -8.67
CA PRO A 117 2.15 -5.75 -9.06
C PRO A 117 3.38 -5.91 -8.18
N ASP A 118 4.54 -5.66 -8.77
CA ASP A 118 5.77 -5.51 -8.01
C ASP A 118 5.69 -4.27 -7.12
N LEU A 119 6.23 -4.39 -5.90
CA LEU A 119 6.28 -3.27 -4.98
C LEU A 119 7.34 -2.26 -5.41
N PRO A 120 7.09 -0.94 -5.22
CA PRO A 120 8.05 0.09 -5.53
C PRO A 120 9.38 -0.14 -4.80
N PRO A 121 10.53 0.08 -5.46
CA PRO A 121 11.82 0.06 -4.81
C PRO A 121 11.96 1.23 -3.84
N SER A 122 12.98 1.18 -2.97
CA SER A 122 13.25 2.31 -2.08
C SER A 122 13.64 3.57 -2.87
N SER A 123 13.07 4.70 -2.47
CA SER A 123 13.41 6.02 -2.98
C SER A 123 14.74 6.54 -2.41
N LEU A 124 15.22 5.95 -1.31
CA LEU A 124 16.50 6.32 -0.69
C LEU A 124 17.68 5.82 -1.52
N GLY A 125 18.71 6.63 -1.59
CA GLY A 125 19.94 6.38 -2.32
C GLY A 125 20.11 7.33 -3.50
N GLY A 126 21.20 7.18 -4.22
CA GLY A 126 21.59 8.10 -5.26
C GLY A 126 22.04 9.45 -4.70
N SER A 127 22.88 10.14 -5.44
CA SER A 127 23.29 11.50 -5.11
C SER A 127 23.56 12.25 -6.39
N VAL A 128 22.87 13.36 -6.58
CA VAL A 128 23.13 14.26 -7.72
C VAL A 128 24.30 15.15 -7.34
N ALA A 129 25.36 15.12 -8.18
CA ALA A 129 26.52 15.95 -7.98
C ALA A 129 26.14 17.44 -7.86
N SER A 130 26.80 18.16 -6.96
CA SER A 130 26.48 19.57 -6.69
C SER A 130 26.69 20.50 -7.89
N GLY A 131 27.55 20.10 -8.82
CA GLY A 131 27.95 20.94 -9.96
C GLY A 131 28.65 22.22 -9.54
N LEU A 132 29.16 22.28 -8.30
CA LEU A 132 29.90 23.42 -7.76
C LEU A 132 31.33 23.42 -8.28
N GLY A 133 31.85 24.61 -8.62
CA GLY A 133 33.27 24.80 -8.91
C GLY A 133 34.11 24.62 -7.63
N ASP A 134 35.42 24.34 -7.80
CA ASP A 134 36.37 24.01 -6.74
C ASP A 134 36.35 24.98 -5.55
N VAL A 135 36.19 26.28 -5.81
CA VAL A 135 36.16 27.32 -4.76
C VAL A 135 34.89 27.17 -3.90
N HIS A 136 33.72 26.95 -4.52
CA HIS A 136 32.47 26.81 -3.81
C HIS A 136 32.42 25.49 -3.04
N ALA A 137 32.93 24.40 -3.61
CA ALA A 137 33.08 23.13 -2.93
C ALA A 137 33.99 23.25 -1.70
N TRP A 138 35.15 23.91 -1.86
CA TRP A 138 36.07 24.18 -0.74
C TRP A 138 35.41 25.05 0.35
N ILE A 139 34.62 26.08 -0.01
CA ILE A 139 33.88 26.88 0.98
C ILE A 139 32.92 26.00 1.79
N LEU A 140 32.17 25.14 1.12
CA LEU A 140 31.23 24.23 1.79
C LEU A 140 31.91 23.27 2.73
N ASP A 141 33.10 22.75 2.39
CA ASP A 141 33.89 21.86 3.24
C ASP A 141 34.31 22.53 4.57
N GLN A 142 34.32 23.87 4.62
CA GLN A 142 34.61 24.63 5.84
C GLN A 142 33.37 24.86 6.72
N VAL A 143 32.18 24.53 6.22
CA VAL A 143 30.91 24.69 6.95
C VAL A 143 30.56 23.34 7.59
N GLU A 144 30.97 23.15 8.84
CA GLU A 144 30.74 21.94 9.59
C GLU A 144 29.22 21.64 9.69
N GLY A 145 28.82 20.41 9.40
CA GLY A 145 27.45 19.95 9.54
C GLY A 145 26.51 20.37 8.38
N PHE A 146 27.01 21.04 7.33
CA PHE A 146 26.24 21.26 6.12
C PHE A 146 26.49 20.11 5.15
N VAL A 147 25.41 19.54 4.61
CA VAL A 147 25.44 18.55 3.54
C VAL A 147 24.65 19.09 2.37
N TRP A 148 25.21 18.96 1.16
CA TRP A 148 24.48 19.33 -0.07
C TRP A 148 23.32 18.36 -0.27
N PRO A 149 22.06 18.84 -0.44
CA PRO A 149 20.92 17.96 -0.67
C PRO A 149 21.11 17.13 -1.95
N GLY A 150 21.09 15.81 -1.82
CA GLY A 150 21.44 14.86 -2.88
C GLY A 150 20.28 14.44 -3.79
N ALA A 151 19.04 14.80 -3.48
CA ALA A 151 17.85 14.33 -4.21
C ALA A 151 17.86 14.68 -5.70
N ASP A 152 17.29 13.82 -6.53
CA ASP A 152 17.07 14.05 -7.96
C ASP A 152 15.72 14.74 -8.16
N VAL A 153 15.77 16.07 -8.32
CA VAL A 153 14.58 16.94 -8.45
C VAL A 153 13.72 16.57 -9.66
N ASP A 154 14.36 16.23 -10.79
CA ASP A 154 13.65 15.91 -12.02
C ASP A 154 12.88 14.59 -11.85
N ARG A 155 13.55 13.56 -11.28
CA ARG A 155 12.88 12.27 -11.00
C ARG A 155 11.78 12.37 -9.95
N LEU A 156 11.93 13.24 -8.94
CA LEU A 156 10.87 13.51 -7.97
C LEU A 156 9.65 14.14 -8.65
N ARG A 157 9.83 15.09 -9.55
CA ARG A 157 8.74 15.71 -10.33
C ARG A 157 8.10 14.73 -11.30
N ASP A 158 8.89 13.88 -11.93
CA ASP A 158 8.39 12.81 -12.80
C ASP A 158 7.54 11.81 -12.01
N ALA A 159 7.98 11.44 -10.82
CA ALA A 159 7.22 10.59 -9.90
C ALA A 159 5.92 11.27 -9.47
N ALA A 160 5.96 12.57 -9.11
CA ALA A 160 4.78 13.36 -8.81
C ALA A 160 3.79 13.36 -9.98
N GLY A 161 4.29 13.59 -11.20
CA GLY A 161 3.48 13.53 -12.43
C GLY A 161 2.87 12.15 -12.66
N CYS A 162 3.59 11.08 -12.32
CA CYS A 162 3.08 9.71 -12.40
C CYS A 162 1.93 9.46 -11.41
N TRP A 163 2.10 9.83 -10.15
CA TRP A 163 1.08 9.73 -9.11
C TRP A 163 -0.17 10.54 -9.47
N ARG A 164 0.00 11.78 -9.92
CA ARG A 164 -1.12 12.68 -10.29
C ARG A 164 -1.95 12.13 -11.44
N ARG A 165 -1.31 11.64 -12.50
CA ARG A 165 -2.03 11.02 -13.62
C ARG A 165 -2.79 9.77 -13.18
N THR A 166 -2.18 8.94 -12.34
CA THR A 166 -2.84 7.73 -11.84
C THR A 166 -4.01 8.09 -10.93
N GLY A 167 -3.85 9.06 -10.02
CA GLY A 167 -4.92 9.54 -9.16
C GLY A 167 -6.13 10.05 -9.96
N GLY A 168 -5.89 10.88 -10.98
CA GLY A 168 -6.96 11.33 -11.88
C GLY A 168 -7.67 10.19 -12.59
N SER A 169 -6.91 9.22 -13.11
CA SER A 169 -7.50 8.06 -13.78
C SER A 169 -8.25 7.11 -12.83
N VAL A 170 -7.83 7.03 -11.56
CA VAL A 170 -8.56 6.29 -10.52
C VAL A 170 -9.87 7.00 -10.18
N ALA A 171 -9.87 8.31 -10.04
CA ALA A 171 -11.09 9.10 -9.83
C ALA A 171 -12.11 8.88 -10.96
N ASP A 172 -11.66 8.78 -12.22
CA ASP A 172 -12.52 8.52 -13.38
C ASP A 172 -13.26 7.17 -13.30
N LEU A 173 -12.76 6.19 -12.52
CA LEU A 173 -13.45 4.90 -12.30
C LEU A 173 -14.81 5.07 -11.62
N THR A 174 -15.04 6.15 -10.89
CA THR A 174 -16.35 6.48 -10.29
C THR A 174 -17.46 6.57 -11.34
N GLY A 175 -17.15 7.02 -12.56
CA GLY A 175 -18.08 7.06 -13.68
C GLY A 175 -18.64 5.69 -14.06
N HIS A 176 -17.84 4.63 -13.93
CA HIS A 176 -18.32 3.25 -14.13
C HIS A 176 -19.25 2.81 -12.99
N LEU A 177 -18.94 3.15 -11.74
CA LEU A 177 -19.80 2.84 -10.59
C LEU A 177 -21.14 3.59 -10.68
N ASP A 178 -21.14 4.83 -11.14
CA ASP A 178 -22.36 5.59 -11.44
C ASP A 178 -23.20 4.95 -12.53
N ALA A 179 -22.57 4.35 -13.55
CA ALA A 179 -23.26 3.62 -14.58
C ALA A 179 -23.91 2.33 -14.03
N VAL A 180 -23.18 1.57 -13.20
CA VAL A 180 -23.72 0.39 -12.50
C VAL A 180 -24.90 0.78 -11.62
N THR A 181 -24.79 1.86 -10.85
CA THR A 181 -25.88 2.40 -10.02
C THR A 181 -27.13 2.67 -10.85
N ARG A 182 -27.02 3.39 -11.96
CA ARG A 182 -28.17 3.71 -12.84
C ARG A 182 -28.85 2.47 -13.43
N LEU A 183 -28.09 1.41 -13.72
CA LEU A 183 -28.63 0.17 -14.26
C LEU A 183 -29.39 -0.62 -13.20
N LEU A 184 -28.85 -0.69 -11.98
CA LEU A 184 -29.47 -1.41 -10.87
C LEU A 184 -30.64 -0.66 -10.24
N ASP A 185 -30.62 0.68 -10.19
CA ASP A 185 -31.71 1.51 -9.65
C ASP A 185 -33.04 1.37 -10.42
N ARG A 186 -32.98 0.90 -11.66
CA ARG A 186 -34.17 0.58 -12.46
C ARG A 186 -34.88 -0.73 -12.06
N GLN A 187 -34.18 -1.56 -11.27
CA GLN A 187 -34.67 -2.86 -10.84
C GLN A 187 -35.50 -2.71 -9.55
N VAL A 188 -36.53 -3.49 -9.40
CA VAL A 188 -37.40 -3.51 -8.20
C VAL A 188 -37.28 -4.88 -7.55
N SER A 189 -36.33 -5.00 -6.62
CA SER A 189 -36.07 -6.21 -5.85
C SER A 189 -35.51 -5.85 -4.44
N PRO A 190 -35.73 -6.71 -3.44
CA PRO A 190 -35.32 -6.41 -2.05
C PRO A 190 -33.84 -6.16 -1.83
N GLU A 191 -32.97 -6.73 -2.67
CA GLU A 191 -31.51 -6.58 -2.56
C GLU A 191 -31.00 -5.27 -3.16
N ILE A 192 -31.78 -4.58 -4.02
CA ILE A 192 -31.30 -3.38 -4.71
C ILE A 192 -30.85 -2.27 -3.77
N PRO A 193 -31.58 -1.91 -2.70
CA PRO A 193 -31.11 -0.89 -1.77
C PRO A 193 -29.75 -1.24 -1.12
N LEU A 194 -29.51 -2.53 -0.84
CA LEU A 194 -28.24 -3.00 -0.28
C LEU A 194 -27.11 -2.92 -1.32
N ALA A 195 -27.40 -3.31 -2.57
CA ALA A 195 -26.45 -3.22 -3.68
C ALA A 195 -26.04 -1.76 -3.94
N LEU A 196 -27.01 -0.84 -3.99
CA LEU A 196 -26.74 0.59 -4.19
C LEU A 196 -25.91 1.19 -3.05
N SER A 197 -26.21 0.79 -1.80
CA SER A 197 -25.40 1.21 -0.65
C SER A 197 -23.96 0.70 -0.73
N ALA A 198 -23.76 -0.55 -1.13
CA ALA A 198 -22.43 -1.12 -1.31
C ALA A 198 -21.66 -0.44 -2.45
N ILE A 199 -22.31 -0.12 -3.57
CA ILE A 199 -21.68 0.61 -4.68
C ILE A 199 -21.29 2.03 -4.23
N ALA A 200 -22.14 2.72 -3.47
CA ALA A 200 -21.83 4.04 -2.94
C ALA A 200 -20.61 3.99 -1.98
N GLU A 201 -20.51 2.95 -1.16
CA GLU A 201 -19.33 2.72 -0.31
C GLU A 201 -18.06 2.49 -1.15
N LEU A 202 -18.13 1.60 -2.15
CA LEU A 202 -17.00 1.36 -3.05
C LEU A 202 -16.57 2.64 -3.79
N ARG A 203 -17.55 3.45 -4.23
CA ARG A 203 -17.30 4.74 -4.87
C ARG A 203 -16.51 5.68 -3.96
N SER A 204 -16.92 5.81 -2.70
CA SER A 204 -16.18 6.62 -1.70
C SER A 204 -14.74 6.12 -1.51
N LEU A 205 -14.54 4.81 -1.42
CA LEU A 205 -13.20 4.22 -1.30
C LEU A 205 -12.31 4.51 -2.52
N VAL A 206 -12.90 4.56 -3.74
CA VAL A 206 -12.20 4.94 -4.97
C VAL A 206 -11.78 6.41 -4.92
N GLU A 207 -12.69 7.31 -4.51
CA GLU A 207 -12.41 8.74 -4.36
C GLU A 207 -11.32 8.98 -3.32
N ASP A 208 -11.46 8.39 -2.13
CA ASP A 208 -10.45 8.47 -1.07
C ASP A 208 -9.07 7.97 -1.55
N THR A 209 -9.04 6.86 -2.29
CA THR A 209 -7.79 6.33 -2.85
C THR A 209 -7.16 7.31 -3.84
N ALA A 210 -7.96 7.89 -4.75
CA ALA A 210 -7.49 8.88 -5.72
C ALA A 210 -6.88 10.10 -5.01
N ASP A 211 -7.52 10.60 -3.96
CA ASP A 211 -7.03 11.73 -3.17
C ASP A 211 -5.67 11.42 -2.51
N GLN A 212 -5.49 10.18 -2.02
CA GLN A 212 -4.20 9.81 -1.43
C GLN A 212 -3.08 9.70 -2.49
N LEU A 213 -3.40 9.26 -3.71
CA LEU A 213 -2.42 9.28 -4.81
C LEU A 213 -2.01 10.72 -5.17
N LEU A 214 -2.93 11.67 -5.11
CA LEU A 214 -2.63 13.10 -5.28
C LEU A 214 -1.78 13.63 -4.13
N ALA A 215 -2.03 13.19 -2.89
CA ALA A 215 -1.21 13.57 -1.74
C ALA A 215 0.25 13.07 -1.86
N LEU A 216 0.47 11.86 -2.44
CA LEU A 216 1.81 11.38 -2.75
C LEU A 216 2.49 12.25 -3.83
N ALA A 217 1.73 12.67 -4.85
CA ALA A 217 2.24 13.57 -5.88
C ALA A 217 2.70 14.90 -5.30
N ASP A 218 1.86 15.53 -4.49
CA ASP A 218 2.15 16.81 -3.86
C ASP A 218 3.34 16.73 -2.90
N ALA A 219 3.48 15.62 -2.17
CA ALA A 219 4.64 15.43 -1.29
C ALA A 219 5.96 15.30 -2.08
N CYS A 220 5.95 14.66 -3.25
CA CYS A 220 7.11 14.59 -4.13
C CYS A 220 7.47 15.97 -4.70
N ASP A 221 6.47 16.74 -5.15
CA ASP A 221 6.69 18.09 -5.68
C ASP A 221 7.21 19.05 -4.61
N ASP A 222 6.63 19.04 -3.41
CA ASP A 222 7.06 19.87 -2.29
C ASP A 222 8.51 19.58 -1.88
N TYR A 223 8.87 18.29 -1.85
CA TYR A 223 10.26 17.91 -1.55
C TYR A 223 11.21 18.36 -2.66
N ALA A 224 10.84 18.19 -3.93
CA ALA A 224 11.61 18.63 -5.07
C ALA A 224 11.83 20.17 -5.03
N GLU A 225 10.78 20.95 -4.77
CA GLU A 225 10.83 22.41 -4.66
C GLU A 225 11.72 22.83 -3.49
N ALA A 226 11.58 22.22 -2.32
CA ALA A 226 12.39 22.55 -1.15
C ALA A 226 13.88 22.27 -1.37
N VAL A 227 14.22 21.17 -2.06
CA VAL A 227 15.59 20.84 -2.44
C VAL A 227 16.15 21.87 -3.43
N GLU A 228 15.39 22.20 -4.47
CA GLU A 228 15.79 23.17 -5.50
C GLU A 228 16.02 24.55 -4.89
N ASP A 229 15.09 25.04 -4.08
CA ASP A 229 15.20 26.34 -3.38
C ASP A 229 16.43 26.35 -2.44
N THR A 230 16.63 25.28 -1.66
CA THR A 230 17.81 25.17 -0.79
C THR A 230 19.10 25.21 -1.60
N ARG A 231 19.18 24.50 -2.73
CA ARG A 231 20.35 24.53 -3.63
C ARG A 231 20.59 25.91 -4.24
N ALA A 232 19.52 26.58 -4.69
CA ALA A 232 19.59 27.91 -5.29
C ALA A 232 20.10 28.95 -4.28
N ARG A 233 19.54 28.95 -3.07
CA ARG A 233 19.98 29.85 -1.99
C ARG A 233 21.40 29.53 -1.51
N THR A 234 21.78 28.26 -1.46
CA THR A 234 23.15 27.85 -1.14
C THR A 234 24.14 28.37 -2.17
N ARG A 235 23.83 28.24 -3.48
CA ARG A 235 24.67 28.79 -4.56
C ARG A 235 24.82 30.32 -4.45
N SER A 236 23.72 31.02 -4.16
CA SER A 236 23.73 32.47 -3.97
C SER A 236 24.62 32.88 -2.80
N LEU A 237 24.51 32.16 -1.68
CA LEU A 237 25.35 32.41 -0.48
C LEU A 237 26.83 32.11 -0.76
N LEU A 238 27.13 31.04 -1.50
CA LEU A 238 28.49 30.70 -1.92
C LEU A 238 29.09 31.76 -2.85
N ALA A 239 28.29 32.32 -3.78
CA ALA A 239 28.74 33.40 -4.64
C ALA A 239 29.05 34.68 -3.85
N GLU A 240 28.20 35.04 -2.86
CA GLU A 240 28.43 36.18 -1.95
C GLU A 240 29.74 36.03 -1.18
N ILE A 241 29.95 34.84 -0.58
CA ILE A 241 31.15 34.53 0.18
C ILE A 241 32.39 34.48 -0.73
N GLY A 242 32.24 33.89 -1.92
CA GLY A 242 33.32 33.82 -2.91
C GLY A 242 33.81 35.20 -3.32
N GLN A 243 32.92 36.18 -3.54
CA GLN A 243 33.28 37.54 -3.79
C GLN A 243 34.05 38.17 -2.64
N MET A 244 33.57 38.03 -1.42
CA MET A 244 34.28 38.54 -0.22
C MET A 244 35.70 37.96 -0.06
N VAL A 245 35.86 36.68 -0.41
CA VAL A 245 37.15 35.97 -0.28
C VAL A 245 38.11 36.41 -1.38
N VAL A 246 37.61 36.64 -2.63
CA VAL A 246 38.42 37.06 -3.77
C VAL A 246 38.94 38.51 -3.62
N GLU A 247 38.15 39.39 -3.05
CA GLU A 247 38.53 40.78 -2.83
C GLU A 247 39.69 40.91 -1.81
N GLU A 248 39.85 39.98 -0.86
CA GLU A 248 40.85 40.05 0.19
C GLU A 248 42.08 39.14 -0.03
N VAL A 249 41.93 38.06 -0.78
CA VAL A 249 43.01 37.08 -1.01
C VAL A 249 42.99 36.67 -2.47
N ALA A 250 44.08 36.92 -3.19
CA ALA A 250 44.21 36.40 -4.54
C ALA A 250 43.95 34.89 -4.53
N LEU A 251 43.02 34.42 -5.38
CA LEU A 251 42.57 33.01 -5.49
C LEU A 251 43.74 32.03 -5.56
N THR A 252 44.87 32.42 -6.12
CA THR A 252 46.11 31.64 -6.19
C THR A 252 46.74 31.38 -4.81
N ALA A 253 46.53 32.25 -3.83
CA ALA A 253 47.04 32.04 -2.47
C ALA A 253 46.18 31.04 -1.66
N ILE A 254 44.88 30.97 -1.94
CA ILE A 254 43.99 29.98 -1.31
C ILE A 254 44.28 28.57 -1.86
N VAL A 255 44.38 28.42 -3.16
CA VAL A 255 44.71 27.16 -3.83
C VAL A 255 46.12 26.68 -3.47
N ALA A 256 47.10 27.60 -3.37
CA ALA A 256 48.45 27.25 -2.94
C ALA A 256 48.55 26.90 -1.43
N GLY A 257 47.68 27.48 -0.58
CA GLY A 257 47.54 27.11 0.82
C GLY A 257 46.98 25.68 1.02
N ILE A 258 46.09 25.22 0.13
CA ILE A 258 45.56 23.87 0.08
C ILE A 258 46.65 22.85 -0.32
N THR A 259 47.61 23.24 -1.15
CA THR A 259 48.69 22.37 -1.68
C THR A 259 50.00 22.39 -0.86
N GLY A 260 50.01 23.01 0.34
CA GLY A 260 51.14 22.91 1.29
C GLY A 260 52.19 24.00 1.19
N GLY A 261 51.93 25.16 0.62
CA GLY A 261 52.84 26.31 0.52
C GLY A 261 52.81 27.20 1.77
N LEU A 262 53.96 27.36 2.47
CA LEU A 262 54.17 28.06 3.74
C LEU A 262 54.04 29.60 3.73
N GLY A 263 53.21 30.20 2.85
CA GLY A 263 53.19 31.66 2.69
C GLY A 263 51.89 32.44 3.01
N GLY A 264 50.79 31.74 3.41
CA GLY A 264 49.46 32.35 3.50
C GLY A 264 48.83 32.52 4.89
N GLY A 265 49.55 32.28 5.95
CA GLY A 265 49.02 31.95 7.28
C GLY A 265 47.98 32.91 7.87
N ALA A 266 48.21 34.20 7.92
CA ALA A 266 47.28 35.13 8.60
C ALA A 266 46.05 35.50 7.74
N LYS A 267 46.23 35.69 6.43
CA LYS A 267 45.11 36.04 5.52
C LYS A 267 44.18 34.85 5.24
N ALA A 268 44.76 33.65 5.10
CA ALA A 268 43.99 32.41 4.97
C ALA A 268 43.19 32.10 6.24
N ALA A 269 43.77 32.30 7.42
CA ALA A 269 43.07 32.15 8.70
C ALA A 269 41.91 33.14 8.87
N ALA A 270 42.08 34.40 8.42
CA ALA A 270 41.00 35.40 8.41
C ALA A 270 39.88 35.04 7.47
N ALA A 271 40.19 34.56 6.25
CA ALA A 271 39.16 34.08 5.28
C ALA A 271 38.38 32.90 5.84
N LEU A 272 39.07 31.90 6.45
CA LEU A 272 38.41 30.77 7.10
C LEU A 272 37.50 31.20 8.25
N ALA A 273 37.94 32.15 9.09
CA ALA A 273 37.12 32.67 10.18
C ALA A 273 35.83 33.33 9.67
N ARG A 274 35.93 34.06 8.54
CA ARG A 274 34.74 34.66 7.91
C ARG A 274 33.82 33.67 7.29
N ILE A 275 34.32 32.64 6.60
CA ILE A 275 33.49 31.55 6.07
C ILE A 275 32.76 30.87 7.23
N ARG A 276 33.45 30.54 8.30
CA ARG A 276 32.84 29.93 9.49
C ARG A 276 31.79 30.82 10.14
N ALA A 277 31.98 32.14 10.12
CA ALA A 277 31.00 33.10 10.63
C ALA A 277 29.67 33.08 9.81
N GLN A 278 29.69 32.56 8.58
CA GLN A 278 28.47 32.38 7.75
C GLN A 278 27.77 31.02 7.99
N ALA A 279 28.37 30.10 8.73
CA ALA A 279 27.79 28.79 9.01
C ALA A 279 26.34 28.86 9.51
N PRO A 280 25.88 29.79 10.36
CA PRO A 280 24.49 29.89 10.77
C PRO A 280 23.51 30.09 9.60
N ARG A 281 23.91 30.79 8.52
CA ARG A 281 23.08 31.00 7.34
C ARG A 281 22.86 29.70 6.58
N PHE A 282 23.89 28.88 6.43
CA PHE A 282 23.78 27.54 5.84
C PHE A 282 22.90 26.59 6.69
N HIS A 283 23.08 26.63 8.00
CA HIS A 283 22.26 25.84 8.92
C HIS A 283 20.79 26.25 8.89
N ALA A 284 20.50 27.55 8.69
CA ALA A 284 19.12 28.02 8.52
C ALA A 284 18.48 27.45 7.26
N LEU A 285 19.24 27.32 6.14
CA LEU A 285 18.75 26.67 4.92
C LEU A 285 18.41 25.19 5.14
N LEU A 286 19.29 24.45 5.82
CA LEU A 286 19.04 23.05 6.18
C LEU A 286 17.85 22.91 7.14
N THR A 287 17.69 23.85 8.08
CA THR A 287 16.54 23.84 8.99
C THR A 287 15.24 24.05 8.23
N SER A 288 15.22 24.98 7.24
CA SER A 288 14.07 25.19 6.36
C SER A 288 13.74 23.93 5.53
N LEU A 289 14.76 23.29 4.94
CA LEU A 289 14.60 22.05 4.19
C LEU A 289 14.03 20.93 5.10
N ARG A 290 14.58 20.73 6.29
CA ARG A 290 14.06 19.73 7.24
C ARG A 290 12.61 19.99 7.63
N ALA A 291 12.22 21.24 7.81
CA ALA A 291 10.83 21.59 8.11
C ALA A 291 9.89 21.25 6.94
N ALA A 292 10.31 21.51 5.69
CA ALA A 292 9.53 21.15 4.50
C ALA A 292 9.41 19.61 4.37
N VAL A 293 10.52 18.88 4.58
CA VAL A 293 10.51 17.41 4.57
C VAL A 293 9.61 16.84 5.66
N ALA A 294 9.64 17.40 6.87
CA ALA A 294 8.77 16.96 7.97
C ALA A 294 7.28 17.17 7.64
N SER A 295 6.94 18.27 6.97
CA SER A 295 5.59 18.54 6.47
C SER A 295 5.16 17.51 5.42
N ALA A 296 5.99 17.26 4.40
CA ALA A 296 5.74 16.25 3.38
C ALA A 296 5.60 14.85 4.00
N ALA A 297 6.51 14.47 4.90
CA ALA A 297 6.48 13.19 5.61
C ALA A 297 5.21 13.01 6.46
N SER A 298 4.70 14.07 7.09
CA SER A 298 3.44 14.01 7.83
C SER A 298 2.25 13.70 6.92
N ARG A 299 2.18 14.33 5.73
CA ARG A 299 1.13 14.05 4.74
C ARG A 299 1.24 12.63 4.20
N LEU A 300 2.45 12.16 3.90
CA LEU A 300 2.69 10.79 3.43
C LEU A 300 2.24 9.74 4.44
N ARG A 301 2.49 9.92 5.73
CA ARG A 301 1.99 9.01 6.78
C ARG A 301 0.47 9.04 6.88
N THR A 302 -0.14 10.23 6.75
CA THR A 302 -1.61 10.34 6.71
C THR A 302 -2.18 9.60 5.50
N ALA A 303 -1.55 9.74 4.33
CA ALA A 303 -1.94 9.03 3.13
C ALA A 303 -1.79 7.50 3.28
N GLU A 304 -0.68 7.03 3.87
CA GLU A 304 -0.47 5.61 4.20
C GLU A 304 -1.60 5.07 5.07
N ASP A 305 -1.93 5.75 6.18
CA ASP A 305 -3.02 5.35 7.08
C ASP A 305 -4.39 5.30 6.38
N GLN A 306 -4.66 6.23 5.45
CA GLN A 306 -5.90 6.24 4.68
C GLN A 306 -5.94 5.11 3.64
N LEU A 307 -4.82 4.84 2.97
CA LEU A 307 -4.69 3.74 2.01
C LEU A 307 -4.87 2.38 2.69
N VAL A 308 -4.34 2.18 3.90
CA VAL A 308 -4.58 0.98 4.70
C VAL A 308 -6.07 0.81 4.98
N ARG A 309 -6.77 1.89 5.37
CA ARG A 309 -8.23 1.85 5.58
C ARG A 309 -9.01 1.56 4.31
N ALA A 310 -8.60 2.14 3.17
CA ALA A 310 -9.22 1.86 1.88
C ALA A 310 -9.07 0.38 1.49
N ARG A 311 -7.90 -0.22 1.73
CA ARG A 311 -7.64 -1.65 1.50
C ARG A 311 -8.54 -2.55 2.34
N ASP A 312 -8.74 -2.21 3.62
CA ASP A 312 -9.67 -2.93 4.48
C ASP A 312 -11.12 -2.84 3.96
N GLY A 313 -11.50 -1.67 3.45
CA GLY A 313 -12.79 -1.44 2.79
C GLY A 313 -12.94 -2.29 1.52
N PHE A 314 -11.96 -2.27 0.61
CA PHE A 314 -11.96 -3.12 -0.59
C PHE A 314 -12.03 -4.61 -0.26
N GLY A 315 -11.36 -5.03 0.83
CA GLY A 315 -11.36 -6.41 1.28
C GLY A 315 -12.76 -6.99 1.52
N ARG A 316 -13.77 -6.17 1.82
CA ARG A 316 -15.16 -6.61 1.98
C ARG A 316 -15.77 -7.07 0.67
N PHE A 317 -15.46 -6.40 -0.45
CA PHE A 317 -15.92 -6.77 -1.78
C PHE A 317 -15.20 -8.01 -2.30
N VAL A 318 -13.92 -8.14 -2.01
CA VAL A 318 -13.11 -9.31 -2.40
C VAL A 318 -13.57 -10.57 -1.66
N ARG A 319 -14.02 -10.44 -0.41
CA ARG A 319 -14.42 -11.57 0.47
C ARG A 319 -15.90 -11.90 0.40
N ALA A 320 -16.71 -11.14 -0.36
CA ALA A 320 -18.12 -11.44 -0.49
C ALA A 320 -18.32 -12.87 -1.01
N PRO A 321 -18.96 -13.76 -0.25
CA PRO A 321 -19.14 -15.14 -0.65
C PRO A 321 -20.13 -15.21 -1.80
N VAL A 322 -19.73 -15.83 -2.88
CA VAL A 322 -20.58 -16.09 -4.06
C VAL A 322 -20.93 -17.58 -4.04
N ARG A 323 -22.22 -17.90 -4.16
CA ARG A 323 -22.65 -19.30 -4.35
C ARG A 323 -22.53 -19.66 -5.82
N ASP A 324 -21.97 -20.82 -6.10
CA ASP A 324 -21.91 -21.35 -7.46
C ASP A 324 -23.27 -21.86 -7.94
N GLU A 325 -23.33 -22.38 -9.16
CA GLU A 325 -24.53 -22.94 -9.75
C GLU A 325 -25.13 -24.12 -8.98
N ARG A 326 -24.36 -24.73 -8.10
CA ARG A 326 -24.80 -25.85 -7.26
C ARG A 326 -25.23 -25.39 -5.86
N GLY A 327 -25.16 -24.08 -5.59
CA GLY A 327 -25.45 -23.50 -4.31
C GLY A 327 -24.30 -23.65 -3.30
N GLU A 328 -23.15 -24.15 -3.74
CA GLU A 328 -21.95 -24.23 -2.91
C GLU A 328 -21.28 -22.85 -2.82
N MET A 329 -20.74 -22.52 -1.66
CA MET A 329 -20.03 -21.28 -1.45
C MET A 329 -18.70 -21.31 -2.21
N THR A 330 -18.62 -20.52 -3.30
CA THR A 330 -17.34 -20.35 -3.99
C THR A 330 -16.50 -19.33 -3.27
N GLN A 331 -15.21 -19.60 -3.15
CA GLN A 331 -14.28 -18.64 -2.59
C GLN A 331 -14.15 -17.43 -3.53
N PRO A 332 -14.18 -16.19 -3.02
CA PRO A 332 -14.02 -14.99 -3.84
C PRO A 332 -12.68 -15.02 -4.60
N LEU A 333 -12.70 -14.52 -5.83
CA LEU A 333 -11.48 -14.27 -6.61
C LEU A 333 -10.63 -13.21 -5.89
N GLY A 334 -9.39 -13.48 -5.66
CA GLY A 334 -8.50 -12.63 -4.86
C GLY A 334 -8.12 -13.25 -3.52
N TRP A 335 -8.84 -14.29 -3.09
CA TRP A 335 -8.51 -15.03 -1.88
C TRP A 335 -7.10 -15.62 -1.92
N GLY A 336 -6.62 -16.00 -3.09
CA GLY A 336 -5.28 -16.57 -3.26
C GLY A 336 -4.16 -15.60 -2.87
N ALA A 337 -4.20 -14.35 -3.32
CA ALA A 337 -3.15 -13.36 -3.01
C ALA A 337 -3.27 -12.83 -1.58
N ALA A 338 -4.47 -12.43 -1.15
CA ALA A 338 -4.71 -12.00 0.23
C ALA A 338 -4.49 -13.14 1.23
N ARG A 339 -4.89 -14.38 0.88
CA ARG A 339 -4.59 -15.58 1.68
C ARG A 339 -3.09 -15.84 1.71
N ALA A 340 -2.39 -15.79 0.57
CA ALA A 340 -0.94 -15.97 0.51
C ALA A 340 -0.19 -14.91 1.33
N GLU A 341 -0.64 -13.67 1.31
CA GLU A 341 -0.07 -12.61 2.14
C GLU A 341 -0.32 -12.84 3.63
N ARG A 342 -1.56 -13.13 4.02
CA ARG A 342 -1.88 -13.49 5.41
C ARG A 342 -1.10 -14.71 5.88
N LEU A 343 -0.92 -15.70 5.01
CA LEU A 343 -0.12 -16.89 5.33
C LEU A 343 1.37 -16.54 5.47
N ARG A 344 1.91 -15.66 4.63
CA ARG A 344 3.29 -15.16 4.77
C ARG A 344 3.47 -14.39 6.08
N GLN A 345 2.52 -13.50 6.42
CA GLN A 345 2.54 -12.76 7.69
C GLN A 345 2.44 -13.70 8.89
N ALA A 346 1.48 -14.63 8.87
CA ALA A 346 1.32 -15.62 9.93
C ALA A 346 2.59 -16.49 10.07
N ARG A 347 3.19 -16.91 8.96
CA ARG A 347 4.44 -17.67 8.98
C ARG A 347 5.59 -16.86 9.55
N ALA A 348 5.78 -15.63 9.08
CA ALA A 348 6.85 -14.75 9.60
C ALA A 348 6.73 -14.53 11.11
N THR A 349 5.48 -14.37 11.62
CA THR A 349 5.23 -14.25 13.06
C THR A 349 5.38 -15.57 13.82
N ILE A 350 5.07 -16.72 13.21
CA ILE A 350 5.31 -18.05 13.81
C ILE A 350 6.82 -18.30 13.96
N ASP A 351 7.61 -17.95 12.95
CA ASP A 351 9.06 -18.19 12.93
C ASP A 351 9.82 -17.27 13.92
N ASP A 352 9.29 -16.08 14.24
CA ASP A 352 9.84 -15.23 15.31
C ASP A 352 8.92 -15.17 16.55
N PRO A 353 9.24 -15.90 17.62
CA PRO A 353 8.43 -15.93 18.85
C PRO A 353 8.25 -14.57 19.53
N ARG A 354 9.10 -13.58 19.23
CA ARG A 354 9.03 -12.23 19.83
C ARG A 354 8.01 -11.35 19.14
N LEU A 355 7.77 -11.60 17.84
CA LEU A 355 6.83 -10.86 17.01
C LEU A 355 5.50 -11.60 16.87
N PHE A 356 5.39 -12.82 17.41
CA PHE A 356 4.21 -13.65 17.23
C PHE A 356 2.98 -13.07 17.92
N ASP A 357 2.04 -12.61 17.11
CA ASP A 357 0.68 -12.28 17.52
C ASP A 357 -0.25 -13.49 17.24
N PRO A 358 -0.76 -14.17 18.28
CA PRO A 358 -1.68 -15.29 18.11
C PRO A 358 -2.96 -14.94 17.34
N ALA A 359 -3.41 -13.67 17.37
CA ALA A 359 -4.59 -13.21 16.65
C ALA A 359 -4.41 -13.28 15.12
N SER A 360 -3.18 -13.29 14.61
CA SER A 360 -2.86 -13.47 13.19
C SER A 360 -3.37 -14.81 12.61
N LEU A 361 -3.60 -15.81 13.47
CA LEU A 361 -4.12 -17.13 13.07
C LEU A 361 -5.65 -17.14 12.91
N ARG A 362 -6.37 -16.13 13.41
CA ARG A 362 -7.84 -16.09 13.33
C ARG A 362 -8.33 -16.11 11.88
N GLY A 363 -9.28 -17.00 11.57
CA GLY A 363 -9.90 -17.13 10.25
C GLY A 363 -8.99 -17.74 9.17
N LEU A 364 -7.83 -18.28 9.53
CA LEU A 364 -7.06 -19.14 8.63
C LEU A 364 -7.66 -20.54 8.57
N ALA A 365 -7.43 -21.28 7.46
CA ALA A 365 -7.79 -22.68 7.39
C ALA A 365 -6.88 -23.53 8.28
N ALA A 366 -7.45 -24.54 8.90
CA ALA A 366 -6.70 -25.49 9.76
C ALA A 366 -5.52 -26.15 9.03
N GLU A 367 -5.73 -26.52 7.76
CA GLU A 367 -4.71 -27.13 6.88
C GLU A 367 -3.54 -26.21 6.57
N ASP A 368 -3.81 -24.91 6.42
CA ASP A 368 -2.75 -23.90 6.17
C ASP A 368 -1.83 -23.78 7.39
N ILE A 369 -2.43 -23.71 8.60
CA ILE A 369 -1.65 -23.65 9.83
C ILE A 369 -0.86 -24.94 10.02
N ALA A 370 -1.46 -26.12 9.78
CA ALA A 370 -0.78 -27.40 9.82
C ALA A 370 0.43 -27.44 8.85
N THR A 371 0.25 -26.91 7.65
CA THR A 371 1.33 -26.80 6.65
C THR A 371 2.46 -25.90 7.13
N MET A 372 2.16 -24.77 7.78
CA MET A 372 3.18 -23.89 8.36
C MET A 372 3.95 -24.54 9.50
N LEU A 373 3.29 -25.43 10.26
CA LEU A 373 3.86 -26.11 11.42
C LEU A 373 4.41 -27.52 11.10
N ARG A 374 4.49 -27.92 9.83
CA ARG A 374 4.89 -29.28 9.42
C ARG A 374 6.24 -29.75 9.96
N ASP A 375 7.15 -28.81 10.24
CA ASP A 375 8.48 -29.08 10.76
C ASP A 375 8.49 -29.15 12.31
N TRP A 376 7.36 -28.91 12.96
CA TRP A 376 7.21 -29.02 14.40
C TRP A 376 6.79 -30.43 14.80
N PRO A 377 7.31 -30.99 15.91
CA PRO A 377 6.80 -32.24 16.47
C PRO A 377 5.30 -32.18 16.72
N ALA A 378 4.57 -33.14 16.16
CA ALA A 378 3.11 -33.18 16.24
C ALA A 378 2.66 -34.40 17.01
N ARG A 379 1.59 -34.25 17.82
CA ARG A 379 0.91 -35.36 18.52
C ARG A 379 -0.58 -35.12 18.59
N ALA A 380 -1.36 -36.19 18.74
CA ALA A 380 -2.80 -36.07 18.96
C ALA A 380 -3.10 -35.29 20.25
N ALA A 381 -4.18 -34.53 20.25
CA ALA A 381 -4.65 -33.84 21.44
C ALA A 381 -5.15 -34.86 22.48
N SER A 382 -4.85 -34.64 23.76
CA SER A 382 -5.30 -35.53 24.83
C SER A 382 -6.79 -35.43 25.15
N ARG A 383 -7.46 -34.37 24.65
CA ARG A 383 -8.91 -34.14 24.81
C ARG A 383 -9.47 -33.55 23.52
N GLY A 384 -10.45 -34.23 22.92
CA GLY A 384 -11.10 -33.81 21.68
C GLY A 384 -10.28 -34.15 20.43
N ASP A 385 -10.90 -33.95 19.27
CA ASP A 385 -10.29 -34.23 17.98
C ASP A 385 -9.41 -33.03 17.56
N GLY A 386 -8.11 -33.27 17.45
CA GLY A 386 -7.17 -32.22 17.08
C GLY A 386 -5.71 -32.65 17.17
N VAL A 387 -4.82 -31.78 16.71
CA VAL A 387 -3.37 -32.00 16.68
C VAL A 387 -2.67 -30.89 17.47
N VAL A 388 -1.69 -31.27 18.27
CA VAL A 388 -0.82 -30.39 19.07
C VAL A 388 0.54 -30.34 18.40
N TYR A 389 0.99 -29.17 18.06
CA TYR A 389 2.33 -28.88 17.54
C TYR A 389 3.16 -28.18 18.62
N GLU A 390 4.36 -28.69 18.87
CA GLU A 390 5.27 -28.20 19.90
C GLU A 390 6.47 -27.47 19.21
N ASP A 391 6.78 -26.25 19.62
CA ASP A 391 7.90 -25.51 19.06
C ASP A 391 9.22 -26.21 19.45
N PRO A 392 10.03 -26.68 18.47
CA PRO A 392 11.27 -27.36 18.74
C PRO A 392 12.35 -26.46 19.35
N LEU A 393 12.25 -25.15 19.14
CA LEU A 393 13.23 -24.16 19.57
C LEU A 393 12.82 -23.44 20.86
N ASN A 394 11.51 -23.36 21.16
CA ASN A 394 10.99 -22.60 22.29
C ASN A 394 10.13 -23.51 23.21
N ARG A 395 10.73 -24.05 24.22
CA ARG A 395 10.03 -24.94 25.17
C ARG A 395 8.83 -24.25 25.81
N GLY A 396 7.67 -24.92 25.80
CA GLY A 396 6.42 -24.42 26.36
C GLY A 396 5.55 -23.66 25.37
N ARG A 397 6.03 -23.40 24.17
CA ARG A 397 5.21 -22.85 23.07
C ARG A 397 4.53 -23.98 22.33
N GLN A 398 3.19 -23.93 22.27
CA GLN A 398 2.37 -24.94 21.60
C GLN A 398 1.26 -24.26 20.81
N ILE A 399 0.99 -24.79 19.62
CA ILE A 399 -0.17 -24.45 18.81
C ILE A 399 -0.99 -25.72 18.63
N ARG A 400 -2.29 -25.68 19.00
CA ARG A 400 -3.20 -26.81 18.87
C ARG A 400 -4.28 -26.45 17.88
N ILE A 401 -4.47 -27.26 16.87
CA ILE A 401 -5.54 -27.19 15.90
C ILE A 401 -6.63 -28.16 16.33
N MET A 402 -7.85 -27.66 16.52
CA MET A 402 -8.99 -28.42 17.03
C MET A 402 -10.14 -28.34 16.04
N GLU A 403 -10.82 -29.48 15.80
CA GLU A 403 -11.96 -29.54 14.86
C GLU A 403 -13.25 -28.94 15.43
N GLY A 404 -13.28 -28.71 16.74
CA GLY A 404 -14.47 -28.24 17.44
C GLY A 404 -15.32 -29.40 17.99
N TYR A 405 -16.41 -29.03 18.65
CA TYR A 405 -17.32 -30.00 19.25
C TYR A 405 -18.76 -29.69 18.82
N PRO A 406 -19.45 -30.66 18.22
CA PRO A 406 -20.89 -30.53 18.03
C PRO A 406 -21.58 -30.60 19.40
N GLY A 407 -22.11 -29.50 19.90
CA GLY A 407 -22.87 -29.45 21.13
C GLY A 407 -22.76 -28.13 21.91
N ASN A 408 -23.61 -28.01 22.93
CA ASN A 408 -23.80 -26.79 23.69
C ASN A 408 -22.68 -26.61 24.75
N ARG A 409 -21.49 -26.18 24.33
CA ARG A 409 -20.42 -25.78 25.24
C ARG A 409 -20.50 -24.29 25.58
N PRO A 410 -20.10 -23.86 26.80
CA PRO A 410 -20.17 -22.48 27.23
C PRO A 410 -19.33 -21.51 26.39
N ASP A 411 -18.25 -21.97 25.74
CA ASP A 411 -17.37 -21.18 24.91
C ASP A 411 -17.74 -21.34 23.44
N PRO A 412 -18.36 -20.33 22.79
CA PRO A 412 -18.81 -20.41 21.41
C PRO A 412 -17.71 -20.69 20.38
N VAL A 413 -16.47 -20.27 20.66
CA VAL A 413 -15.32 -20.51 19.78
C VAL A 413 -15.07 -22.01 19.60
N THR A 414 -15.48 -22.85 20.54
CA THR A 414 -15.30 -24.31 20.46
C THR A 414 -16.38 -25.03 19.66
N HIS A 415 -17.39 -24.32 19.07
CA HIS A 415 -18.46 -24.95 18.31
C HIS A 415 -18.10 -25.29 16.86
N GLY A 416 -16.92 -24.88 16.39
CA GLY A 416 -16.36 -25.19 15.07
C GLY A 416 -14.84 -25.24 15.13
N PRO A 417 -14.13 -25.29 14.01
CA PRO A 417 -12.68 -25.32 13.98
C PRO A 417 -12.05 -24.13 14.71
N TYR A 418 -11.08 -24.39 15.59
CA TYR A 418 -10.39 -23.34 16.33
C TYR A 418 -8.94 -23.71 16.64
N VAL A 419 -8.11 -22.70 16.84
CA VAL A 419 -6.73 -22.85 17.26
C VAL A 419 -6.56 -22.40 18.72
N VAL A 420 -5.73 -23.13 19.47
CA VAL A 420 -5.31 -22.76 20.83
C VAL A 420 -3.82 -22.51 20.82
N VAL A 421 -3.43 -21.31 21.20
CA VAL A 421 -2.02 -20.92 21.30
C VAL A 421 -1.64 -20.83 22.78
N SER A 422 -0.59 -21.54 23.16
CA SER A 422 0.03 -21.46 24.49
C SER A 422 1.44 -20.89 24.32
N GLN A 423 1.66 -19.67 24.80
CA GLN A 423 2.96 -19.00 24.77
C GLN A 423 3.00 -17.98 25.92
N ASN A 424 3.93 -18.20 26.86
CA ASN A 424 4.23 -17.26 27.96
C ASN A 424 3.02 -16.71 28.76
N GLY A 425 1.90 -17.46 28.82
CA GLY A 425 0.68 -17.03 29.50
C GLY A 425 -0.44 -18.07 29.42
N PRO A 426 -1.66 -17.70 29.81
CA PRO A 426 -2.81 -18.58 29.66
C PRO A 426 -3.08 -18.88 28.18
N PRO A 427 -3.58 -20.10 27.85
CA PRO A 427 -3.90 -20.47 26.48
C PRO A 427 -4.97 -19.52 25.87
N LEU A 428 -4.70 -18.99 24.68
CA LEU A 428 -5.63 -18.17 23.92
C LEU A 428 -6.29 -19.00 22.83
N LYS A 429 -7.58 -18.73 22.54
CA LYS A 429 -8.34 -19.44 21.51
C LYS A 429 -8.78 -18.48 20.43
N PHE A 430 -8.67 -18.90 19.18
CA PHE A 430 -9.12 -18.14 18.02
C PHE A 430 -9.89 -19.03 17.05
N ALA A 431 -11.01 -18.52 16.55
CA ALA A 431 -11.81 -19.22 15.55
C ALA A 431 -11.04 -19.36 14.23
N LEU A 432 -11.12 -20.53 13.62
CA LEU A 432 -10.56 -20.82 12.30
C LEU A 432 -11.66 -20.79 11.23
N GLU A 433 -11.26 -20.85 9.96
CA GLU A 433 -12.19 -20.93 8.84
C GLU A 433 -13.22 -22.04 9.04
N GLY A 434 -14.49 -21.74 8.79
CA GLY A 434 -15.61 -22.66 9.07
C GLY A 434 -16.16 -22.60 10.49
N ASN A 435 -15.60 -21.78 11.38
CA ASN A 435 -16.13 -21.60 12.73
C ASN A 435 -17.32 -20.61 12.71
N PRO A 436 -18.45 -20.93 13.35
CA PRO A 436 -19.63 -20.07 13.36
C PRO A 436 -19.45 -18.72 14.07
N THR A 437 -18.32 -18.48 14.76
CA THR A 437 -18.02 -17.22 15.47
C THR A 437 -17.09 -16.27 14.67
N LEU A 438 -16.79 -16.60 13.42
CA LEU A 438 -16.03 -15.72 12.49
C LEU A 438 -16.98 -14.67 11.82
#